data_03ebf124d378fe9da12767a0ff12c3d3
#
_entry.id   03ebf124d378fe9da12767a0ff12c3d3
#
_cell.length_a   1.000
_cell.length_b   1.000
_cell.length_c   1.000
_cell.angle_alpha   90.00
_cell.angle_beta   90.00
_cell.angle_gamma   90.00
#
_symmetry.space_group_name_H-M   'P 1'
#
loop_
_entity.id
_entity.type
_entity.pdbx_description
1 polymer ?
#
loop_
_entity_poly.entity_id
_entity_poly.type
_entity_poly.pdbx_seq_one_letter_code
_entity_poly.pdbx_strand_id
1 'polypeptide(L)'
;MINFYYESKFKLENEEEYTNWIIRVIESEDKKLGELSYVFCSDDFLYELNKKYLEHSTFTDIISFDYSEAGNLAGEIYISIERVKENALEYKEEFITELLRVMAHGVLHLAGYMDKKEQDKELMRVKENEKIQMFHVKQ
;
A
#
# COMPACT_ATOMS: atom_id res chain seq x y z
N MET A 1 14.37 -3.64 -5.34
CA MET A 1 14.39 -4.31 -4.01
C MET A 1 13.28 -3.78 -3.15
N ILE A 2 12.61 -4.67 -2.43
CA ILE A 2 11.55 -4.30 -1.49
C ILE A 2 12.08 -4.41 -0.08
N ASN A 3 11.90 -3.33 0.69
CA ASN A 3 12.32 -3.27 2.09
C ASN A 3 11.10 -3.03 2.98
N PHE A 4 11.07 -3.67 4.14
CA PHE A 4 10.02 -3.48 5.13
C PHE A 4 10.62 -2.89 6.40
N TYR A 5 10.02 -1.82 6.89
CA TYR A 5 10.43 -1.14 8.12
C TYR A 5 9.25 -1.07 9.06
N TYR A 6 9.51 -1.19 10.34
CA TYR A 6 8.46 -1.24 11.37
C TYR A 6 8.69 -0.14 12.40
N GLU A 7 7.81 0.85 12.37
CA GLU A 7 7.78 1.94 13.35
C GLU A 7 6.60 1.74 14.30
N SER A 8 6.33 0.48 14.65
CA SER A 8 5.29 0.05 15.56
C SER A 8 5.62 -1.36 16.03
N LYS A 9 4.77 -1.95 16.87
CA LYS A 9 4.97 -3.32 17.34
C LYS A 9 4.57 -4.38 16.31
N PHE A 10 3.86 -3.96 15.29
CA PHE A 10 3.42 -4.86 14.21
C PHE A 10 4.62 -5.33 13.37
N LYS A 11 4.57 -6.60 12.95
CA LYS A 11 5.50 -7.15 11.95
C LYS A 11 4.76 -8.11 11.05
N LEU A 12 5.13 -8.14 9.77
CA LEU A 12 4.64 -9.16 8.85
C LEU A 12 5.22 -10.51 9.27
N GLU A 13 4.39 -11.54 9.26
CA GLU A 13 4.83 -12.89 9.65
C GLU A 13 5.75 -13.53 8.62
N ASN A 14 5.53 -13.26 7.34
CA ASN A 14 6.30 -13.85 6.25
C ASN A 14 6.56 -12.80 5.18
N GLU A 15 7.63 -12.04 5.37
CA GLU A 15 7.99 -10.96 4.45
C GLU A 15 8.21 -11.44 3.01
N GLU A 16 8.78 -12.64 2.86
CA GLU A 16 9.06 -13.20 1.53
C GLU A 16 7.78 -13.38 0.73
N GLU A 17 6.71 -13.84 1.36
CA GLU A 17 5.42 -14.01 0.70
C GLU A 17 4.87 -12.70 0.17
N TYR A 18 4.98 -11.63 0.97
CA TYR A 18 4.55 -10.29 0.56
C TYR A 18 5.46 -9.73 -0.54
N THR A 19 6.77 -9.93 -0.42
CA THR A 19 7.72 -9.51 -1.45
C THR A 19 7.37 -10.15 -2.80
N ASN A 20 7.17 -11.46 -2.81
CA ASN A 20 6.84 -12.18 -4.04
C ASN A 20 5.52 -11.70 -4.63
N TRP A 21 4.53 -11.45 -3.78
CA TRP A 21 3.24 -10.93 -4.22
C TRP A 21 3.37 -9.54 -4.85
N ILE A 22 4.09 -8.63 -4.19
CA ILE A 22 4.26 -7.25 -4.70
C ILE A 22 4.98 -7.28 -6.06
N ILE A 23 5.99 -8.14 -6.21
CA ILE A 23 6.67 -8.30 -7.50
C ILE A 23 5.67 -8.72 -8.58
N ARG A 24 4.81 -9.72 -8.30
CA ARG A 24 3.80 -10.15 -9.27
C ARG A 24 2.81 -9.04 -9.59
N VAL A 25 2.41 -8.26 -8.59
CA VAL A 25 1.50 -7.12 -8.78
C VAL A 25 2.13 -6.10 -9.74
N ILE A 26 3.38 -5.74 -9.50
CA ILE A 26 4.10 -4.76 -10.33
C ILE A 26 4.23 -5.27 -11.76
N GLU A 27 4.62 -6.54 -11.93
CA GLU A 27 4.78 -7.14 -13.26
C GLU A 27 3.45 -7.25 -14.00
N SER A 28 2.34 -7.48 -13.28
CA SER A 28 1.01 -7.54 -13.89
C SER A 28 0.57 -6.19 -14.46
N GLU A 29 1.22 -5.10 -14.05
CA GLU A 29 0.94 -3.75 -14.58
C GLU A 29 2.00 -3.32 -15.61
N ASP A 30 2.78 -4.27 -16.12
CA ASP A 30 3.84 -4.03 -17.12
C ASP A 30 4.89 -3.03 -16.62
N LYS A 31 5.17 -3.09 -15.33
CA LYS A 31 6.19 -2.26 -14.68
C LYS A 31 7.28 -3.16 -14.11
N LYS A 32 8.39 -2.55 -13.72
CA LYS A 32 9.50 -3.24 -13.09
C LYS A 32 9.71 -2.70 -11.69
N LEU A 33 10.17 -3.56 -10.79
CA LEU A 33 10.49 -3.16 -9.43
C LEU A 33 11.80 -2.38 -9.41
N GLY A 34 11.75 -1.17 -8.82
CA GLY A 34 12.94 -0.39 -8.46
C GLY A 34 13.18 -0.53 -6.96
N GLU A 35 13.51 0.57 -6.28
CA GLU A 35 13.65 0.59 -4.83
C GLU A 35 12.33 0.98 -4.19
N LEU A 36 11.72 0.04 -3.48
CA LEU A 36 10.41 0.23 -2.86
C LEU A 36 10.49 -0.10 -1.38
N SER A 37 10.02 0.82 -0.54
CA SER A 37 9.99 0.62 0.91
C SER A 37 8.57 0.71 1.43
N TYR A 38 8.20 -0.23 2.30
CA TYR A 38 6.98 -0.16 3.09
C TYR A 38 7.37 0.14 4.53
N VAL A 39 6.74 1.14 5.12
CA VAL A 39 6.94 1.49 6.53
C VAL A 39 5.60 1.33 7.26
N PHE A 40 5.54 0.38 8.17
CA PHE A 40 4.35 0.13 8.98
C PHE A 40 4.48 0.91 10.28
N CYS A 41 3.58 1.84 10.49
CA CYS A 41 3.71 2.81 11.58
C CYS A 41 2.39 2.99 12.35
N SER A 42 2.42 3.86 13.35
CA SER A 42 1.24 4.22 14.11
C SER A 42 0.45 5.32 13.41
N ASP A 43 -0.79 5.51 13.85
CA ASP A 43 -1.65 6.57 13.35
C ASP A 43 -1.03 7.95 13.62
N ASP A 44 -0.46 8.14 14.81
CA ASP A 44 0.18 9.40 15.18
C ASP A 44 1.41 9.70 14.32
N PHE A 45 2.22 8.68 14.03
CA PHE A 45 3.39 8.83 13.17
C PHE A 45 2.96 9.31 11.78
N LEU A 46 1.94 8.67 11.23
CA LEU A 46 1.44 9.01 9.89
C LEU A 46 0.80 10.39 9.86
N TYR A 47 0.08 10.76 10.93
CA TYR A 47 -0.51 12.08 11.07
C TYR A 47 0.56 13.18 11.04
N GLU A 48 1.65 13.00 11.79
CA GLU A 48 2.75 13.97 11.82
C GLU A 48 3.44 14.05 10.45
N LEU A 49 3.61 12.94 9.78
CA LEU A 49 4.19 12.88 8.44
C LEU A 49 3.31 13.65 7.44
N ASN A 50 2.00 13.45 7.51
CA ASN A 50 1.01 14.10 6.65
C ASN A 50 1.05 15.63 6.85
N LYS A 51 1.10 16.05 8.10
CA LYS A 51 1.15 17.45 8.47
C LYS A 51 2.45 18.12 7.99
N LYS A 52 3.59 17.43 8.18
CA LYS A 52 4.92 17.98 7.88
C LYS A 52 5.19 18.08 6.38
N TYR A 53 4.83 17.07 5.62
CA TYR A 53 5.24 16.97 4.20
C TYR A 53 4.12 17.29 3.21
N LEU A 54 2.86 17.08 3.60
CA LEU A 54 1.72 17.31 2.71
C LEU A 54 0.84 18.47 3.16
N GLU A 55 1.19 19.09 4.28
CA GLU A 55 0.46 20.23 4.86
C GLU A 55 -1.01 19.93 5.15
N HIS A 56 -1.32 18.65 5.35
CA HIS A 56 -2.66 18.21 5.71
C HIS A 56 -2.69 17.85 7.19
N SER A 57 -3.75 18.28 7.91
CA SER A 57 -3.94 17.98 9.33
C SER A 57 -5.06 16.97 9.51
N THR A 58 -4.98 15.85 8.78
CA THR A 58 -5.99 14.80 8.82
C THR A 58 -5.32 13.43 9.03
N PHE A 59 -6.07 12.50 9.58
CA PHE A 59 -5.63 11.11 9.68
C PHE A 59 -5.93 10.39 8.36
N THR A 60 -5.01 9.54 7.95
CA THR A 60 -5.15 8.71 6.75
C THR A 60 -4.55 7.34 7.02
N ASP A 61 -4.90 6.35 6.21
CA ASP A 61 -4.34 5.01 6.35
C ASP A 61 -3.02 4.83 5.62
N ILE A 62 -2.73 5.68 4.62
CA ILE A 62 -1.56 5.52 3.76
C ILE A 62 -1.05 6.87 3.23
N ILE A 63 0.27 6.97 3.11
CA ILE A 63 0.94 8.07 2.41
C ILE A 63 2.01 7.46 1.51
N SER A 64 2.03 7.87 0.24
CA SER A 64 3.00 7.38 -0.73
C SER A 64 3.86 8.53 -1.25
N PHE A 65 5.17 8.28 -1.35
CA PHE A 65 6.11 9.18 -2.03
C PHE A 65 6.63 8.46 -3.26
N ASP A 66 6.39 9.04 -4.43
CA ASP A 66 6.68 8.41 -5.72
C ASP A 66 8.03 8.88 -6.27
N TYR A 67 8.96 7.96 -6.42
CA TYR A 67 10.27 8.20 -7.02
C TYR A 67 10.46 7.38 -8.31
N SER A 68 9.37 6.91 -8.88
CA SER A 68 9.40 6.03 -10.07
C SER A 68 9.96 6.75 -11.29
N GLU A 69 10.73 6.01 -12.10
CA GLU A 69 11.31 6.53 -13.34
C GLU A 69 11.32 5.44 -14.41
N ALA A 70 10.94 5.83 -15.63
CA ALA A 70 11.06 4.99 -16.82
C ALA A 70 10.49 3.57 -16.65
N GLY A 71 9.34 3.47 -15.99
CA GLY A 71 8.66 2.18 -15.79
C GLY A 71 9.18 1.38 -14.61
N ASN A 72 10.18 1.87 -13.88
CA ASN A 72 10.64 1.26 -12.64
C ASN A 72 9.88 1.89 -11.48
N LEU A 73 9.11 1.09 -10.75
CA LEU A 73 8.36 1.59 -9.60
C LEU A 73 9.30 1.72 -8.40
N ALA A 74 9.39 2.94 -7.89
CA ALA A 74 10.23 3.24 -6.74
C ALA A 74 9.49 4.23 -5.85
N GLY A 75 9.68 4.10 -4.55
CA GLY A 75 9.05 5.02 -3.61
C GLY A 75 9.02 4.50 -2.20
N GLU A 76 8.36 5.26 -1.35
CA GLU A 76 8.13 4.91 0.06
C GLU A 76 6.62 4.92 0.32
N ILE A 77 6.13 3.86 0.92
CA ILE A 77 4.72 3.71 1.24
C ILE A 77 4.61 3.54 2.76
N TYR A 78 3.99 4.52 3.41
CA TYR A 78 3.78 4.54 4.86
C TYR A 78 2.35 4.13 5.15
N ILE A 79 2.15 3.14 6.02
CA ILE A 79 0.83 2.58 6.33
C ILE A 79 0.61 2.61 7.84
N SER A 80 -0.51 3.19 8.28
CA SER A 80 -0.93 3.16 9.68
C SER A 80 -1.62 1.82 9.96
N ILE A 81 -0.98 0.99 10.78
CA ILE A 81 -1.54 -0.31 11.16
C ILE A 81 -2.82 -0.14 11.99
N GLU A 82 -2.86 0.86 12.85
CA GLU A 82 -4.06 1.16 13.64
C GLU A 82 -5.25 1.48 12.75
N ARG A 83 -5.02 2.30 11.72
CA ARG A 83 -6.08 2.68 10.78
C ARG A 83 -6.53 1.48 9.94
N VAL A 84 -5.60 0.62 9.53
CA VAL A 84 -5.93 -0.61 8.81
C VAL A 84 -6.84 -1.50 9.66
N LYS A 85 -6.54 -1.65 10.96
CA LYS A 85 -7.37 -2.44 11.88
C LYS A 85 -8.77 -1.85 12.00
N GLU A 86 -8.87 -0.54 12.15
CA GLU A 86 -10.17 0.14 12.25
C GLU A 86 -10.99 -0.02 10.98
N ASN A 87 -10.34 0.15 9.82
CA ASN A 87 -11.01 -0.01 8.52
C ASN A 87 -11.52 -1.44 8.33
N ALA A 88 -10.72 -2.42 8.72
CA ALA A 88 -11.13 -3.83 8.62
C ALA A 88 -12.40 -4.08 9.44
N LEU A 89 -12.46 -3.56 10.66
CA LEU A 89 -13.64 -3.68 11.52
C LEU A 89 -14.85 -2.97 10.90
N GLU A 90 -14.65 -1.77 10.39
CA GLU A 90 -15.72 -0.99 9.80
C GLU A 90 -16.32 -1.66 8.57
N TYR A 91 -15.46 -2.22 7.70
CA TYR A 91 -15.90 -2.88 6.47
C TYR A 91 -16.21 -4.37 6.66
N LYS A 92 -16.12 -4.87 7.90
CA LYS A 92 -16.38 -6.27 8.22
C LYS A 92 -15.52 -7.23 7.39
N GLU A 93 -14.25 -6.88 7.27
CA GLU A 93 -13.26 -7.70 6.57
C GLU A 93 -12.21 -8.18 7.56
N GLU A 94 -11.43 -9.20 7.16
CA GLU A 94 -10.28 -9.63 7.95
C GLU A 94 -9.19 -8.59 7.86
N PHE A 95 -8.38 -8.49 8.91
CA PHE A 95 -7.24 -7.56 8.95
C PHE A 95 -6.32 -7.77 7.74
N ILE A 96 -5.99 -9.03 7.43
CA ILE A 96 -5.09 -9.35 6.31
C ILE A 96 -5.66 -8.84 4.98
N THR A 97 -6.96 -9.00 4.75
CA THR A 97 -7.59 -8.53 3.52
C THR A 97 -7.43 -7.01 3.37
N GLU A 98 -7.69 -6.28 4.45
CA GLU A 98 -7.53 -4.81 4.40
C GLU A 98 -6.07 -4.40 4.26
N LEU A 99 -5.16 -5.10 4.92
CA LEU A 99 -3.72 -4.84 4.79
C LEU A 99 -3.26 -5.01 3.34
N LEU A 100 -3.67 -6.11 2.71
CA LEU A 100 -3.35 -6.37 1.30
C LEU A 100 -3.92 -5.27 0.40
N ARG A 101 -5.14 -4.82 0.69
CA ARG A 101 -5.80 -3.76 -0.07
C ARG A 101 -4.98 -2.47 -0.02
N VAL A 102 -4.57 -2.06 1.17
CA VAL A 102 -3.82 -0.83 1.36
C VAL A 102 -2.43 -0.93 0.73
N MET A 103 -1.76 -2.07 0.89
CA MET A 103 -0.45 -2.29 0.26
C MET A 103 -0.54 -2.23 -1.26
N ALA A 104 -1.56 -2.88 -1.84
CA ALA A 104 -1.79 -2.84 -3.29
C ALA A 104 -2.13 -1.43 -3.76
N HIS A 105 -2.96 -0.71 -3.00
CA HIS A 105 -3.37 0.66 -3.30
C HIS A 105 -2.15 1.57 -3.50
N GLY A 106 -1.17 1.47 -2.60
CA GLY A 106 0.07 2.25 -2.70
C GLY A 106 0.84 1.97 -3.98
N VAL A 107 1.02 0.70 -4.31
CA VAL A 107 1.71 0.30 -5.54
C VAL A 107 0.96 0.77 -6.78
N LEU A 108 -0.37 0.66 -6.77
CA LEU A 108 -1.19 1.09 -7.90
C LEU A 108 -1.07 2.60 -8.12
N HIS A 109 -0.98 3.40 -7.05
CA HIS A 109 -0.69 4.83 -7.17
C HIS A 109 0.66 5.07 -7.86
N LEU A 110 1.69 4.34 -7.45
CA LEU A 110 3.02 4.45 -8.07
C LEU A 110 2.96 4.05 -9.55
N ALA A 111 2.06 3.14 -9.90
CA ALA A 111 1.88 2.70 -11.28
C ALA A 111 1.03 3.68 -12.11
N GLY A 112 0.49 4.73 -11.49
CA GLY A 112 -0.22 5.79 -12.20
C GLY A 112 -1.73 5.84 -11.98
N TYR A 113 -2.30 4.94 -11.19
CA TYR A 113 -3.73 4.96 -10.91
C TYR A 113 -4.08 6.10 -9.97
N MET A 114 -5.18 6.79 -10.26
CA MET A 114 -5.70 7.88 -9.44
C MET A 114 -6.86 7.39 -8.59
N ASP A 115 -7.31 8.20 -7.62
CA ASP A 115 -8.43 7.81 -6.75
C ASP A 115 -9.29 8.98 -6.28
N LYS A 116 -9.23 10.13 -6.95
CA LYS A 116 -9.99 11.31 -6.54
C LYS A 116 -11.37 11.40 -7.19
N LYS A 117 -11.48 11.07 -8.48
CA LYS A 117 -12.75 11.06 -9.19
C LYS A 117 -13.47 9.74 -8.95
N GLU A 118 -14.80 9.75 -9.03
CA GLU A 118 -15.61 8.54 -8.83
C GLU A 118 -15.16 7.39 -9.75
N GLN A 119 -14.93 7.69 -11.03
CA GLN A 119 -14.47 6.69 -12.00
C GLN A 119 -13.14 6.09 -11.59
N ASP A 120 -12.23 6.93 -11.10
CA ASP A 120 -10.90 6.51 -10.65
C ASP A 120 -11.00 5.65 -9.39
N LYS A 121 -11.89 6.02 -8.46
CA LYS A 121 -12.12 5.23 -7.25
C LYS A 121 -12.65 3.84 -7.57
N GLU A 122 -13.58 3.76 -8.51
CA GLU A 122 -14.16 2.49 -8.94
C GLU A 122 -13.10 1.59 -9.58
N LEU A 123 -12.30 2.15 -10.48
CA LEU A 123 -11.21 1.42 -11.12
C LEU A 123 -10.17 0.97 -10.09
N MET A 124 -9.80 1.85 -9.17
CA MET A 124 -8.85 1.52 -8.10
C MET A 124 -9.38 0.35 -7.29
N ARG A 125 -10.67 0.35 -6.92
CA ARG A 125 -11.27 -0.74 -6.15
C ARG A 125 -11.23 -2.06 -6.91
N VAL A 126 -11.55 -2.04 -8.21
CA VAL A 126 -11.49 -3.23 -9.06
C VAL A 126 -10.05 -3.77 -9.10
N LYS A 127 -9.08 -2.88 -9.28
CA LYS A 127 -7.67 -3.27 -9.33
C LYS A 127 -7.19 -3.82 -7.97
N GLU A 128 -7.57 -3.18 -6.87
CA GLU A 128 -7.24 -3.69 -5.53
C GLU A 128 -7.75 -5.10 -5.34
N ASN A 129 -9.00 -5.35 -5.70
CA ASN A 129 -9.61 -6.68 -5.56
C ASN A 129 -8.88 -7.71 -6.41
N GLU A 130 -8.48 -7.35 -7.63
CA GLU A 130 -7.68 -8.20 -8.51
C GLU A 130 -6.35 -8.57 -7.86
N LYS A 131 -5.65 -7.59 -7.27
CA LYS A 131 -4.35 -7.84 -6.65
C LYS A 131 -4.45 -8.67 -5.37
N ILE A 132 -5.52 -8.47 -4.58
CA ILE A 132 -5.78 -9.31 -3.41
C ILE A 132 -5.92 -10.77 -3.83
N GLN A 133 -6.65 -11.04 -4.91
CA GLN A 133 -6.80 -12.39 -5.44
C GLN A 133 -5.46 -13.01 -5.81
N MET A 134 -4.55 -12.22 -6.36
CA MET A 134 -3.22 -12.69 -6.73
C MET A 134 -2.41 -13.18 -5.52
N PHE A 135 -2.68 -12.62 -4.33
CA PHE A 135 -2.01 -13.08 -3.11
C PHE A 135 -2.45 -14.49 -2.74
N HIS A 136 -3.74 -14.78 -2.90
CA HIS A 136 -4.32 -16.07 -2.51
C HIS A 136 -4.12 -17.16 -3.56
N VAL A 137 -3.94 -16.78 -4.82
CA VAL A 137 -3.72 -17.72 -5.92
C VAL A 137 -2.22 -17.76 -6.20
N LYS A 138 -1.55 -18.75 -5.63
CA LYS A 138 -0.10 -18.92 -5.80
C LYS A 138 0.17 -19.76 -7.04
N GLN A 139 1.13 -19.29 -7.82
CA GLN A 139 1.57 -19.98 -9.02
C GLN A 139 2.99 -20.47 -8.88
#